data_aceec5cb41e6aa4094f33df83ab1f695
#
_entry.id   aceec5cb41e6aa4094f33df83ab1f695
#
_cell.length_a   1.000
_cell.length_b   1.000
_cell.length_c   1.000
_cell.angle_alpha   90.00
_cell.angle_beta   90.00
_cell.angle_gamma   90.00
#
_symmetry.space_group_name_H-M   'P 1'
#
loop_
_entity.id
_entity.type
_entity.pdbx_description
1 polymer ?
#
loop_
_entity_poly.entity_id
_entity_poly.type
_entity_poly.pdbx_seq_one_letter_code
_entity_poly.pdbx_strand_id
1 'polypeptide(L)'
;MTSSHYTLIEVFVEIDLDRLHSIGIVTPNAPRSLIGDEFRIVKRPLLRNVQGKGAAAVKNANLIMVTSSLPGEGKSFSSINLAISMAMELDHTVLLIDADVSRPSVLNILGLAPRKGLMDVLTSNDMHLGDVLLKTNIEKLSILPAGTPHPRATELLASDAMNHLLAELADRYSDRIVVFDSPPLLVTTESRVLATHMGQVVMV
;
A
#
# COMPACT_ATOMS: atom_id res chain seq x y z
N MET A 1 -17.33 18.19 29.05
CA MET A 1 -16.33 17.64 28.13
C MET A 1 -16.94 16.37 27.53
N THR A 2 -17.62 16.53 26.42
CA THR A 2 -18.32 15.44 25.73
C THR A 2 -17.33 14.75 24.80
N SER A 3 -16.88 13.56 25.17
CA SER A 3 -16.12 12.66 24.30
C SER A 3 -17.02 12.27 23.14
N SER A 4 -16.79 12.89 21.98
CA SER A 4 -17.46 12.51 20.73
C SER A 4 -16.87 11.15 20.31
N HIS A 5 -17.61 10.09 20.55
CA HIS A 5 -17.31 8.77 19.99
C HIS A 5 -17.67 8.82 18.51
N TYR A 6 -16.67 9.17 17.68
CA TYR A 6 -16.78 8.94 16.25
C TYR A 6 -16.76 7.43 16.03
N THR A 7 -17.92 6.88 15.70
CA THR A 7 -18.03 5.51 15.22
C THR A 7 -17.35 5.49 13.84
N LEU A 8 -16.12 4.96 13.77
CA LEU A 8 -15.43 4.73 12.51
C LEU A 8 -16.30 3.77 11.69
N ILE A 9 -16.94 4.27 10.65
CA ILE A 9 -17.64 3.42 9.68
C ILE A 9 -16.57 2.80 8.80
N GLU A 10 -16.10 1.60 9.19
CA GLU A 10 -15.16 0.84 8.38
C GLU A 10 -15.85 0.40 7.09
N VAL A 11 -15.36 0.87 5.96
CA VAL A 11 -15.86 0.47 4.65
C VAL A 11 -15.29 -0.90 4.29
N PHE A 12 -16.16 -1.90 4.20
CA PHE A 12 -15.79 -3.23 3.74
C PHE A 12 -16.00 -3.35 2.23
N VAL A 13 -15.05 -3.98 1.54
CA VAL A 13 -15.12 -4.30 0.11
C VAL A 13 -14.82 -5.78 -0.12
N GLU A 14 -15.57 -6.39 -1.01
CA GLU A 14 -15.37 -7.77 -1.40
C GLU A 14 -14.60 -7.84 -2.72
N ILE A 15 -13.48 -8.56 -2.70
CA ILE A 15 -12.61 -8.80 -3.84
C ILE A 15 -12.94 -10.18 -4.40
N ASP A 16 -13.17 -10.27 -5.70
CA ASP A 16 -13.35 -11.52 -6.40
C ASP A 16 -12.01 -12.28 -6.52
N LEU A 17 -11.81 -13.23 -5.59
CA LEU A 17 -10.55 -13.99 -5.51
C LEU A 17 -10.35 -14.93 -6.69
N ASP A 18 -11.42 -15.46 -7.29
CA ASP A 18 -11.33 -16.35 -8.45
C ASP A 18 -10.88 -15.56 -9.68
N ARG A 19 -11.43 -14.36 -9.86
CA ARG A 19 -10.96 -13.43 -10.89
C ARG A 19 -9.49 -13.06 -10.69
N LEU A 20 -9.07 -12.72 -9.46
CA LEU A 20 -7.67 -12.39 -9.17
C LEU A 20 -6.75 -13.57 -9.51
N HIS A 21 -7.13 -14.78 -9.14
CA HIS A 21 -6.36 -15.98 -9.46
C HIS A 21 -6.23 -16.17 -10.97
N SER A 22 -7.32 -15.95 -11.72
CA SER A 22 -7.32 -16.11 -13.18
C SER A 22 -6.37 -15.16 -13.93
N ILE A 23 -6.06 -14.00 -13.34
CA ILE A 23 -5.12 -13.02 -13.88
C ILE A 23 -3.71 -13.12 -13.27
N GLY A 24 -3.43 -14.20 -12.53
CA GLY A 24 -2.10 -14.48 -11.98
C GLY A 24 -1.79 -13.77 -10.66
N ILE A 25 -2.79 -13.26 -9.94
CA ILE A 25 -2.57 -12.69 -8.60
C ILE A 25 -2.70 -13.79 -7.55
N VAL A 26 -1.78 -13.78 -6.59
CA VAL A 26 -1.80 -14.67 -5.43
C VAL A 26 -3.07 -14.44 -4.61
N THR A 27 -3.74 -15.52 -4.23
CA THR A 27 -4.92 -15.46 -3.38
C THR A 27 -4.81 -16.45 -2.21
N PRO A 28 -5.38 -16.14 -1.03
CA PRO A 28 -5.23 -17.00 0.16
C PRO A 28 -5.77 -18.43 -0.01
N ASN A 29 -6.82 -18.56 -0.82
CA ASN A 29 -7.53 -19.83 -1.00
C ASN A 29 -7.06 -20.64 -2.23
N ALA A 30 -6.10 -20.09 -3.00
CA ALA A 30 -5.61 -20.78 -4.19
C ALA A 30 -4.67 -21.93 -3.84
N PRO A 31 -4.62 -22.98 -4.68
CA PRO A 31 -3.58 -23.99 -4.61
C PRO A 31 -2.18 -23.35 -4.68
N ARG A 32 -1.19 -24.08 -4.17
CA ARG A 32 0.20 -23.65 -4.28
C ARG A 32 0.56 -23.38 -5.74
N SER A 33 1.09 -22.18 -6.02
CA SER A 33 1.42 -21.73 -7.37
C SER A 33 2.87 -21.24 -7.43
N LEU A 34 3.47 -21.31 -8.62
CA LEU A 34 4.83 -20.82 -8.84
C LEU A 34 4.97 -19.35 -8.41
N ILE A 35 4.03 -18.49 -8.84
CA ILE A 35 4.03 -17.07 -8.47
C ILE A 35 3.92 -16.86 -6.94
N GLY A 36 3.12 -17.69 -6.26
CA GLY A 36 3.03 -17.65 -4.79
C GLY A 36 4.36 -18.00 -4.11
N ASP A 37 5.10 -18.95 -4.67
CA ASP A 37 6.44 -19.33 -4.17
C ASP A 37 7.47 -18.23 -4.45
N GLU A 38 7.44 -17.59 -5.61
CA GLU A 38 8.29 -16.44 -5.96
C GLU A 38 8.07 -15.26 -5.00
N PHE A 39 6.82 -14.87 -4.75
CA PHE A 39 6.53 -13.80 -3.78
C PHE A 39 6.87 -14.19 -2.33
N ARG A 40 6.86 -15.48 -1.98
CA ARG A 40 7.43 -15.93 -0.69
C ARG A 40 8.93 -15.66 -0.59
N ILE A 41 9.68 -15.86 -1.67
CA ILE A 41 11.12 -15.56 -1.70
C ILE A 41 11.34 -14.05 -1.57
N VAL A 42 10.61 -13.24 -2.32
CA VAL A 42 10.74 -11.78 -2.32
C VAL A 42 10.40 -11.19 -0.95
N LYS A 43 9.31 -11.62 -0.30
CA LYS A 43 8.89 -11.04 0.98
C LYS A 43 9.82 -11.37 2.16
N ARG A 44 10.52 -12.50 2.15
CA ARG A 44 11.32 -12.96 3.30
C ARG A 44 12.39 -11.96 3.76
N PRO A 45 13.27 -11.42 2.89
CA PRO A 45 14.24 -10.41 3.31
C PRO A 45 13.57 -9.14 3.81
N LEU A 46 12.46 -8.71 3.20
CA LEU A 46 11.70 -7.52 3.61
C LEU A 46 11.15 -7.69 5.03
N LEU A 47 10.52 -8.83 5.32
CA LEU A 47 10.00 -9.15 6.66
C LEU A 47 11.10 -9.24 7.70
N ARG A 48 12.28 -9.79 7.36
CA ARG A 48 13.42 -9.81 8.27
C ARG A 48 13.89 -8.41 8.68
N ASN A 49 13.88 -7.46 7.74
CA ASN A 49 14.19 -6.06 8.03
C ASN A 49 13.13 -5.44 8.94
N VAL A 50 11.84 -5.66 8.67
CA VAL A 50 10.73 -5.19 9.53
C VAL A 50 10.88 -5.71 10.97
N GLN A 51 11.28 -6.99 11.13
CA GLN A 51 11.49 -7.62 12.44
C GLN A 51 12.80 -7.22 13.13
N GLY A 52 13.61 -6.33 12.54
CA GLY A 52 14.93 -5.98 13.05
C GLY A 52 15.95 -7.12 12.99
N LYS A 53 15.67 -8.17 12.20
CA LYS A 53 16.55 -9.35 12.02
C LYS A 53 17.38 -9.29 10.72
N GLY A 54 17.41 -8.13 10.08
CA GLY A 54 18.26 -7.85 8.91
C GLY A 54 19.75 -7.72 9.27
N ALA A 55 20.59 -7.55 8.26
CA ALA A 55 22.04 -7.35 8.46
C ALA A 55 22.37 -6.01 9.14
N ALA A 56 21.50 -5.01 9.01
CA ALA A 56 21.57 -3.72 9.67
C ALA A 56 20.16 -3.24 10.07
N ALA A 57 20.09 -2.34 11.04
CA ALA A 57 18.82 -1.68 11.40
C ALA A 57 18.39 -0.77 10.25
N VAL A 58 17.16 -0.95 9.79
CA VAL A 58 16.55 -0.16 8.73
C VAL A 58 15.48 0.74 9.36
N LYS A 59 15.66 2.06 9.25
CA LYS A 59 14.64 3.01 9.69
C LYS A 59 13.39 2.87 8.83
N ASN A 60 12.20 2.92 9.44
CA ASN A 60 10.91 2.79 8.76
C ASN A 60 10.81 1.49 7.93
N ALA A 61 11.43 0.40 8.38
CA ALA A 61 11.48 -0.87 7.64
C ALA A 61 10.09 -1.42 7.24
N ASN A 62 9.04 -1.02 7.96
CA ASN A 62 7.65 -1.34 7.67
C ASN A 62 7.05 -0.55 6.49
N LEU A 63 7.69 0.55 6.04
CA LEU A 63 7.28 1.30 4.85
C LEU A 63 8.06 0.76 3.65
N ILE A 64 7.36 0.04 2.77
CA ILE A 64 7.93 -0.65 1.60
C ILE A 64 7.36 -0.04 0.33
N MET A 65 8.20 0.54 -0.50
CA MET A 65 7.82 1.08 -1.79
C MET A 65 8.09 0.07 -2.90
N VAL A 66 7.10 -0.18 -3.75
CA VAL A 66 7.26 -0.93 -4.99
C VAL A 66 7.21 0.07 -6.15
N THR A 67 8.24 0.07 -6.97
CA THR A 67 8.39 0.99 -8.11
C THR A 67 9.04 0.29 -9.29
N SER A 68 9.16 1.01 -10.41
CA SER A 68 9.82 0.56 -11.62
C SER A 68 10.57 1.72 -12.30
N SER A 69 11.39 1.42 -13.29
CA SER A 69 12.04 2.46 -14.09
C SER A 69 11.04 3.20 -14.97
N LEU A 70 10.18 2.44 -15.67
CA LEU A 70 9.25 2.94 -16.68
C LEU A 70 7.81 2.44 -16.41
N PRO A 71 6.79 3.09 -17.01
CA PRO A 71 5.42 2.59 -16.96
C PRO A 71 5.29 1.21 -17.64
N GLY A 72 4.41 0.34 -17.10
CA GLY A 72 4.09 -0.95 -17.70
C GLY A 72 5.00 -2.11 -17.31
N GLU A 73 5.99 -1.90 -16.44
CA GLU A 73 6.94 -2.94 -15.99
C GLU A 73 6.38 -3.86 -14.89
N GLY A 74 5.11 -3.71 -14.49
CA GLY A 74 4.46 -4.62 -13.56
C GLY A 74 4.47 -4.18 -12.09
N LYS A 75 4.80 -2.91 -11.78
CA LYS A 75 4.84 -2.40 -10.39
C LYS A 75 3.55 -2.66 -9.60
N SER A 76 2.38 -2.32 -10.14
CA SER A 76 1.10 -2.51 -9.44
C SER A 76 0.72 -3.97 -9.28
N PHE A 77 1.02 -4.81 -10.29
CA PHE A 77 0.90 -6.26 -10.18
C PHE A 77 1.78 -6.79 -9.03
N SER A 78 3.02 -6.34 -8.96
CA SER A 78 3.97 -6.74 -7.93
C SER A 78 3.58 -6.22 -6.55
N SER A 79 3.09 -4.98 -6.44
CA SER A 79 2.61 -4.38 -5.18
C SER A 79 1.46 -5.16 -4.59
N ILE A 80 0.45 -5.49 -5.41
CA ILE A 80 -0.73 -6.24 -4.99
C ILE A 80 -0.32 -7.66 -4.55
N ASN A 81 0.48 -8.37 -5.35
CA ASN A 81 0.94 -9.71 -5.01
C ASN A 81 1.76 -9.72 -3.72
N LEU A 82 2.67 -8.75 -3.56
CA LEU A 82 3.49 -8.62 -2.36
C LEU A 82 2.62 -8.36 -1.13
N ALA A 83 1.68 -7.42 -1.23
CA ALA A 83 0.78 -7.07 -0.13
C ALA A 83 -0.09 -8.27 0.30
N ILE A 84 -0.69 -8.98 -0.65
CA ILE A 84 -1.48 -10.19 -0.37
C ILE A 84 -0.58 -11.28 0.24
N SER A 85 0.59 -11.55 -0.36
CA SER A 85 1.53 -12.54 0.16
C SER A 85 1.99 -12.22 1.60
N MET A 86 2.18 -10.94 1.95
CA MET A 86 2.51 -10.51 3.30
C MET A 86 1.31 -10.62 4.26
N ALA A 87 0.08 -10.31 3.81
CA ALA A 87 -1.13 -10.43 4.61
C ALA A 87 -1.43 -11.89 5.01
N MET A 88 -0.90 -12.86 4.25
CA MET A 88 -0.99 -14.29 4.60
C MET A 88 -0.06 -14.71 5.74
N GLU A 89 0.85 -13.85 6.21
CA GLU A 89 1.65 -14.12 7.41
C GLU A 89 0.81 -13.95 8.69
N LEU A 90 1.19 -14.67 9.76
CA LEU A 90 0.37 -14.72 10.98
C LEU A 90 0.45 -13.43 11.80
N ASP A 91 1.62 -12.79 11.82
CA ASP A 91 1.98 -11.78 12.82
C ASP A 91 1.87 -10.34 12.34
N HIS A 92 1.44 -10.11 11.08
CA HIS A 92 1.40 -8.78 10.50
C HIS A 92 0.05 -8.44 9.89
N THR A 93 -0.36 -7.19 10.02
CA THR A 93 -1.39 -6.58 9.19
C THR A 93 -0.74 -5.82 8.04
N VAL A 94 -1.43 -5.67 6.92
CA VAL A 94 -0.89 -5.03 5.71
C VAL A 94 -1.83 -3.93 5.25
N LEU A 95 -1.25 -2.78 4.93
CA LEU A 95 -1.91 -1.69 4.25
C LEU A 95 -1.30 -1.53 2.86
N LEU A 96 -2.08 -1.72 1.81
CA LEU A 96 -1.69 -1.42 0.43
C LEU A 96 -2.17 -0.01 0.08
N ILE A 97 -1.25 0.88 -0.29
CA ILE A 97 -1.52 2.25 -0.68
C ILE A 97 -1.28 2.42 -2.17
N ASP A 98 -2.29 2.89 -2.90
CA ASP A 98 -2.12 3.33 -4.29
C ASP A 98 -1.57 4.76 -4.28
N ALA A 99 -0.27 4.90 -4.42
CA ALA A 99 0.45 6.18 -4.46
C ALA A 99 0.81 6.62 -5.89
N ASP A 100 0.45 5.85 -6.92
CA ASP A 100 0.47 6.30 -8.32
C ASP A 100 -0.79 7.13 -8.64
N VAL A 101 -0.88 8.28 -7.97
CA VAL A 101 -2.06 9.17 -8.03
C VAL A 101 -2.32 9.75 -9.42
N SER A 102 -1.33 9.69 -10.29
CA SER A 102 -1.46 10.14 -11.69
C SER A 102 -2.10 9.07 -12.58
N ARG A 103 -1.85 7.80 -12.29
CA ARG A 103 -2.38 6.63 -13.02
C ARG A 103 -2.77 5.52 -12.06
N PRO A 104 -3.72 5.78 -11.16
CA PRO A 104 -4.10 4.81 -10.14
C PRO A 104 -4.64 3.52 -10.78
N SER A 105 -4.18 2.38 -10.31
CA SER A 105 -4.52 1.10 -10.93
C SER A 105 -4.92 0.01 -9.95
N VAL A 106 -4.63 0.17 -8.66
CA VAL A 106 -4.88 -0.87 -7.65
C VAL A 106 -6.36 -1.26 -7.60
N LEU A 107 -7.27 -0.31 -7.46
CA LEU A 107 -8.71 -0.62 -7.40
C LEU A 107 -9.20 -1.29 -8.68
N ASN A 108 -8.76 -0.81 -9.85
CA ASN A 108 -9.15 -1.39 -11.14
C ASN A 108 -8.67 -2.85 -11.27
N ILE A 109 -7.42 -3.14 -10.90
CA ILE A 109 -6.88 -4.51 -10.92
C ILE A 109 -7.66 -5.39 -9.95
N LEU A 110 -8.03 -4.88 -8.77
CA LEU A 110 -8.83 -5.62 -7.79
C LEU A 110 -10.32 -5.73 -8.16
N GLY A 111 -10.78 -5.08 -9.24
CA GLY A 111 -12.17 -5.11 -9.68
C GLY A 111 -13.10 -4.23 -8.82
N LEU A 112 -12.55 -3.25 -8.13
CA LEU A 112 -13.27 -2.35 -7.23
C LEU A 112 -13.60 -1.02 -7.90
N ALA A 113 -14.73 -0.43 -7.54
CA ALA A 113 -15.10 0.91 -8.01
C ALA A 113 -14.19 2.00 -7.39
N PRO A 114 -13.95 3.12 -8.09
CA PRO A 114 -13.22 4.27 -7.55
C PRO A 114 -13.79 4.76 -6.22
N ARG A 115 -12.91 5.15 -5.31
CA ARG A 115 -13.23 5.60 -3.95
C ARG A 115 -12.35 6.77 -3.55
N LYS A 116 -12.79 7.54 -2.54
CA LYS A 116 -11.92 8.49 -1.83
C LYS A 116 -10.71 7.78 -1.24
N GLY A 117 -9.60 8.49 -1.09
CA GLY A 117 -8.36 7.89 -0.63
C GLY A 117 -7.28 8.92 -0.26
N LEU A 118 -6.04 8.63 -0.59
CA LEU A 118 -4.85 9.38 -0.21
C LEU A 118 -4.97 10.89 -0.53
N MET A 119 -5.34 11.23 -1.77
CA MET A 119 -5.46 12.64 -2.18
C MET A 119 -6.55 13.37 -1.41
N ASP A 120 -7.66 12.71 -1.10
CA ASP A 120 -8.75 13.32 -0.34
C ASP A 120 -8.33 13.60 1.11
N VAL A 121 -7.55 12.73 1.73
CA VAL A 121 -6.96 12.95 3.07
C VAL A 121 -5.97 14.12 3.05
N LEU A 122 -5.11 14.21 2.03
CA LEU A 122 -4.10 15.27 1.94
C LEU A 122 -4.68 16.65 1.61
N THR A 123 -5.91 16.72 1.09
CA THR A 123 -6.56 17.98 0.68
C THR A 123 -7.64 18.45 1.64
N SER A 124 -8.12 17.60 2.54
CA SER A 124 -9.20 17.92 3.48
C SER A 124 -8.68 18.01 4.91
N ASN A 125 -9.07 19.06 5.61
CA ASN A 125 -8.76 19.20 7.05
C ASN A 125 -9.65 18.31 7.94
N ASP A 126 -10.79 17.86 7.41
CA ASP A 126 -11.82 17.14 8.18
C ASP A 126 -11.87 15.64 7.88
N MET A 127 -11.03 15.16 6.95
CA MET A 127 -10.99 13.76 6.55
C MET A 127 -9.78 13.06 7.14
N HIS A 128 -10.04 12.00 7.88
CA HIS A 128 -8.98 11.20 8.49
C HIS A 128 -8.71 9.93 7.68
N LEU A 129 -7.51 9.36 7.86
CA LEU A 129 -7.12 8.11 7.21
C LEU A 129 -8.16 7.00 7.41
N GLY A 130 -8.72 6.87 8.61
CA GLY A 130 -9.72 5.87 8.93
C GLY A 130 -11.02 5.97 8.11
N ASP A 131 -11.37 7.15 7.59
CA ASP A 131 -12.61 7.38 6.84
C ASP A 131 -12.54 6.84 5.40
N VAL A 132 -11.34 6.60 4.90
CA VAL A 132 -11.07 6.19 3.52
C VAL A 132 -10.42 4.82 3.39
N LEU A 133 -10.04 4.19 4.50
CA LEU A 133 -9.50 2.83 4.50
C LEU A 133 -10.57 1.83 4.11
N LEU A 134 -10.23 0.95 3.18
CA LEU A 134 -11.07 -0.17 2.76
C LEU A 134 -10.59 -1.44 3.43
N LYS A 135 -11.43 -2.06 4.25
CA LYS A 135 -11.23 -3.45 4.70
C LYS A 135 -11.65 -4.41 3.62
N THR A 136 -10.94 -5.50 3.48
CA THR A 136 -11.18 -6.49 2.43
C THR A 136 -11.56 -7.85 3.01
N ASN A 137 -12.09 -8.75 2.14
CA ASN A 137 -12.26 -10.17 2.45
C ASN A 137 -10.95 -10.96 2.47
N ILE A 138 -9.81 -10.34 2.14
CA ILE A 138 -8.48 -10.92 2.41
C ILE A 138 -8.11 -10.52 3.84
N GLU A 139 -8.08 -11.49 4.73
CA GLU A 139 -7.78 -11.26 6.15
C GLU A 139 -6.48 -10.47 6.31
N LYS A 140 -6.46 -9.48 7.21
CA LYS A 140 -5.34 -8.58 7.52
C LYS A 140 -4.91 -7.64 6.39
N LEU A 141 -5.58 -7.62 5.23
CA LEU A 141 -5.32 -6.66 4.16
C LEU A 141 -6.33 -5.51 4.21
N SER A 142 -5.81 -4.30 4.29
CA SER A 142 -6.57 -3.05 4.06
C SER A 142 -5.97 -2.31 2.87
N ILE A 143 -6.78 -1.48 2.22
CA ILE A 143 -6.37 -0.70 1.06
C ILE A 143 -6.64 0.79 1.32
N LEU A 144 -5.68 1.63 0.98
CA LEU A 144 -5.87 3.07 0.83
C LEU A 144 -5.83 3.39 -0.67
N PRO A 145 -6.96 3.73 -1.29
CA PRO A 145 -6.98 4.14 -2.69
C PRO A 145 -6.20 5.43 -2.93
N ALA A 146 -5.84 5.70 -4.18
CA ALA A 146 -5.25 6.98 -4.57
C ALA A 146 -6.18 8.18 -4.29
N GLY A 147 -7.49 7.99 -4.40
CA GLY A 147 -8.49 9.01 -4.15
C GLY A 147 -8.89 9.80 -5.40
N THR A 148 -9.43 10.98 -5.16
CA THR A 148 -9.89 11.88 -6.22
C THR A 148 -8.68 12.51 -6.92
N PRO A 149 -8.60 12.49 -8.26
CA PRO A 149 -7.51 13.14 -8.99
C PRO A 149 -7.38 14.62 -8.63
N HIS A 150 -6.15 15.06 -8.42
CA HIS A 150 -5.88 16.43 -8.00
C HIS A 150 -4.79 17.07 -8.87
N PRO A 151 -4.97 18.33 -9.37
CA PRO A 151 -4.01 18.98 -10.26
C PRO A 151 -2.64 19.26 -9.63
N ARG A 152 -2.56 19.32 -8.28
CA ARG A 152 -1.32 19.49 -7.51
C ARG A 152 -0.92 18.22 -6.77
N ALA A 153 -1.11 17.05 -7.39
CA ALA A 153 -0.81 15.77 -6.76
C ALA A 153 0.68 15.63 -6.38
N THR A 154 1.57 16.11 -7.23
CA THR A 154 3.03 16.11 -6.97
C THR A 154 3.38 16.90 -5.72
N GLU A 155 2.86 18.14 -5.60
CA GLU A 155 3.12 19.00 -4.46
C GLU A 155 2.50 18.46 -3.18
N LEU A 156 1.34 17.82 -3.28
CA LEU A 156 0.68 17.18 -2.14
C LEU A 156 1.49 15.99 -1.62
N LEU A 157 2.02 15.15 -2.49
CA LEU A 157 2.90 14.05 -2.09
C LEU A 157 4.24 14.51 -1.51
N ALA A 158 4.67 15.73 -1.85
CA ALA A 158 5.87 16.37 -1.29
C ALA A 158 5.57 17.28 -0.09
N SER A 159 4.32 17.33 0.39
CA SER A 159 3.90 18.27 1.44
C SER A 159 4.22 17.76 2.84
N ASP A 160 4.19 18.69 3.80
CA ASP A 160 4.29 18.35 5.23
C ASP A 160 3.12 17.47 5.69
N ALA A 161 1.94 17.61 5.10
CA ALA A 161 0.81 16.72 5.37
C ALA A 161 1.13 15.26 5.02
N MET A 162 1.78 15.01 3.89
CA MET A 162 2.26 13.67 3.52
C MET A 162 3.35 13.18 4.47
N ASN A 163 4.29 14.06 4.85
CA ASN A 163 5.35 13.72 5.81
C ASN A 163 4.76 13.30 7.17
N HIS A 164 3.74 14.02 7.66
CA HIS A 164 3.04 13.66 8.89
C HIS A 164 2.30 12.32 8.76
N LEU A 165 1.63 12.09 7.64
CA LEU A 165 0.95 10.81 7.38
C LEU A 165 1.94 9.64 7.36
N LEU A 166 3.10 9.79 6.70
CA LEU A 166 4.13 8.75 6.66
C LEU A 166 4.74 8.48 8.04
N ALA A 167 4.97 9.52 8.84
CA ALA A 167 5.44 9.38 10.22
C ALA A 167 4.40 8.64 11.08
N GLU A 168 3.11 8.98 10.95
CA GLU A 168 2.03 8.27 11.65
C GLU A 168 1.97 6.80 11.24
N LEU A 169 2.09 6.49 9.95
CA LEU A 169 2.10 5.12 9.45
C LEU A 169 3.32 4.33 9.92
N ALA A 170 4.49 4.97 10.06
CA ALA A 170 5.70 4.32 10.53
C ALA A 170 5.66 4.00 12.03
N ASP A 171 5.17 4.93 12.86
CA ASP A 171 5.33 4.86 14.32
C ASP A 171 4.10 4.25 15.01
N ARG A 172 2.89 4.60 14.57
CA ARG A 172 1.65 4.25 15.28
C ARG A 172 1.25 2.78 15.10
N TYR A 173 1.74 2.14 14.03
CA TYR A 173 1.35 0.80 13.66
C TYR A 173 2.59 -0.07 13.41
N SER A 174 3.38 -0.31 14.44
CA SER A 174 4.64 -1.07 14.36
C SER A 174 4.44 -2.53 13.90
N ASP A 175 3.23 -3.08 14.07
CA ASP A 175 2.80 -4.40 13.58
C ASP A 175 2.25 -4.38 12.15
N ARG A 176 2.08 -3.18 11.58
CA ARG A 176 1.54 -3.00 10.23
C ARG A 176 2.65 -2.78 9.21
N ILE A 177 2.62 -3.59 8.17
CA ILE A 177 3.43 -3.38 6.98
C ILE A 177 2.65 -2.50 6.01
N VAL A 178 3.29 -1.49 5.47
CA VAL A 178 2.70 -0.58 4.48
C VAL A 178 3.40 -0.78 3.14
N VAL A 179 2.67 -1.20 2.14
CA VAL A 179 3.17 -1.39 0.77
C VAL A 179 2.63 -0.27 -0.10
N PHE A 180 3.52 0.52 -0.70
CA PHE A 180 3.16 1.60 -1.60
C PHE A 180 3.32 1.15 -3.06
N ASP A 181 2.23 1.14 -3.81
CA ASP A 181 2.29 1.10 -5.28
C ASP A 181 2.60 2.51 -5.77
N SER A 182 3.79 2.74 -6.29
CA SER A 182 4.28 4.08 -6.59
C SER A 182 4.48 4.32 -8.07
N PRO A 183 4.52 5.59 -8.53
CA PRO A 183 4.85 5.92 -9.92
C PRO A 183 6.26 5.45 -10.31
N PRO A 184 6.56 5.35 -11.62
CA PRO A 184 7.90 4.97 -12.10
C PRO A 184 8.94 6.06 -11.82
N LEU A 185 10.15 5.66 -11.39
CA LEU A 185 11.22 6.55 -10.90
C LEU A 185 11.81 7.49 -11.97
N LEU A 186 11.85 7.08 -13.23
CA LEU A 186 12.48 7.88 -14.27
C LEU A 186 11.54 8.92 -14.87
N VAL A 187 10.24 8.76 -14.70
CA VAL A 187 9.23 9.59 -15.37
C VAL A 187 8.64 10.64 -14.45
N THR A 188 8.64 10.40 -13.14
CA THR A 188 7.96 11.27 -12.17
C THR A 188 8.90 11.73 -11.06
N THR A 189 8.64 12.93 -10.55
CA THR A 189 9.34 13.47 -9.36
C THR A 189 8.73 12.95 -8.06
N GLU A 190 7.45 12.58 -8.07
CA GLU A 190 6.68 12.10 -6.92
C GLU A 190 7.30 10.84 -6.32
N SER A 191 7.68 9.88 -7.17
CA SER A 191 8.30 8.63 -6.73
C SER A 191 9.64 8.86 -6.04
N ARG A 192 10.42 9.86 -6.49
CA ARG A 192 11.71 10.20 -5.87
C ARG A 192 11.53 10.80 -4.48
N VAL A 193 10.55 11.71 -4.33
CA VAL A 193 10.21 12.28 -3.02
C VAL A 193 9.72 11.18 -2.09
N LEU A 194 8.79 10.35 -2.55
CA LEU A 194 8.24 9.25 -1.76
C LEU A 194 9.35 8.29 -1.29
N ALA A 195 10.29 7.94 -2.17
CA ALA A 195 11.39 7.01 -1.86
C ALA A 195 12.28 7.48 -0.69
N THR A 196 12.41 8.79 -0.47
CA THR A 196 13.25 9.33 0.64
C THR A 196 12.69 9.01 2.03
N HIS A 197 11.42 8.68 2.13
CA HIS A 197 10.73 8.36 3.39
C HIS A 197 10.63 6.85 3.64
N MET A 198 10.88 6.03 2.62
CA MET A 198 10.72 4.59 2.70
C MET A 198 11.92 3.91 3.38
N GLY A 199 11.63 2.88 4.15
CA GLY A 199 12.67 2.03 4.71
C GLY A 199 13.22 1.03 3.70
N GLN A 200 12.37 0.61 2.76
CA GLN A 200 12.71 -0.40 1.76
C GLN A 200 12.11 -0.05 0.40
N VAL A 201 12.87 -0.31 -0.66
CA VAL A 201 12.42 -0.13 -2.04
C VAL A 201 12.57 -1.43 -2.81
N VAL A 202 11.51 -1.88 -3.43
CA VAL A 202 11.48 -3.02 -4.37
C VAL A 202 11.41 -2.45 -5.78
N MET A 203 12.41 -2.74 -6.57
CA MET A 203 12.49 -2.35 -7.98
C MET A 203 12.01 -3.52 -8.84
N VAL A 204 11.03 -3.26 -9.70
CA VAL A 204 10.48 -4.24 -10.65
C VAL A 204 11.10 -4.01 -12.01
#